data_92e1833a4ece53b8561961ec34e9e478
#
_entry.id   92e1833a4ece53b8561961ec34e9e478
#
_cell.length_a   1.000
_cell.length_b   1.000
_cell.length_c   1.000
_cell.angle_alpha   90.00
_cell.angle_beta   90.00
_cell.angle_gamma   90.00
#
_symmetry.space_group_name_H-M   'P 1'
#
loop_
_entity.id
_entity.type
_entity.pdbx_description
1 polymer ?
#
loop_
_entity_poly.entity_id
_entity_poly.type
_entity_poly.pdbx_seq_one_letter_code
_entity_poly.pdbx_strand_id
1 'polypeptide(L)'
;MLAGGMVMPQLLSSCAGKASASESSKYIGLQLYSLRDLVKEEGIQKVLETASKMGYKNLETASYDNGKIYGLAPAEFKKMVNDLGMKCTSAHLGQAFTKEKEAEVMSWWDQAIDAHNELGVKYMVQPWMPVTDQTTLDDLKMYCDYFNTVGYKTAAASIAFGYHNHAFEFRKIEDQLIYDFLLDNVSPNHVFFEMDVYWVQEGGGDPVAYLKNRPSQFKAVHIKDEK
;
A
#
# COMPACT_ATOMS: atom_id res chain seq x y z
N MET A 1 -37.47 -45.14 -59.56
CA MET A 1 -36.98 -43.77 -59.48
C MET A 1 -36.48 -43.53 -58.09
N LEU A 2 -35.15 -43.56 -57.91
CA LEU A 2 -34.48 -43.39 -56.65
C LEU A 2 -33.85 -41.99 -56.67
N ALA A 3 -34.29 -41.12 -55.74
CA ALA A 3 -33.71 -39.80 -55.54
C ALA A 3 -32.63 -39.92 -54.45
N GLY A 4 -31.40 -39.75 -54.85
CA GLY A 4 -30.24 -39.70 -53.97
C GLY A 4 -30.15 -38.32 -53.28
N GLY A 5 -30.26 -38.26 -51.98
CA GLY A 5 -29.97 -37.08 -51.16
C GLY A 5 -28.49 -36.98 -50.84
N MET A 6 -27.83 -35.93 -51.26
CA MET A 6 -26.45 -35.62 -51.02
C MET A 6 -26.35 -34.86 -49.69
N VAL A 7 -25.75 -35.50 -48.66
CA VAL A 7 -25.48 -34.86 -47.40
C VAL A 7 -24.11 -34.19 -47.45
N MET A 8 -24.03 -32.86 -47.38
CA MET A 8 -22.82 -32.12 -47.21
C MET A 8 -22.40 -32.14 -45.75
N PRO A 9 -21.13 -32.41 -45.41
CA PRO A 9 -20.63 -32.25 -44.06
C PRO A 9 -20.36 -30.74 -43.77
N GLN A 10 -21.08 -30.21 -42.77
CA GLN A 10 -20.73 -28.88 -42.19
C GLN A 10 -19.42 -28.97 -41.47
N LEU A 11 -18.43 -28.25 -41.97
CA LEU A 11 -17.20 -27.97 -41.27
C LEU A 11 -17.49 -26.99 -40.12
N LEU A 12 -17.55 -27.50 -38.89
CA LEU A 12 -17.55 -26.72 -37.68
C LEU A 12 -16.13 -26.12 -37.51
N SER A 13 -15.97 -24.86 -37.98
CA SER A 13 -14.79 -24.04 -37.68
C SER A 13 -14.82 -23.70 -36.19
N SER A 14 -14.07 -24.43 -35.39
CA SER A 14 -13.80 -24.12 -34.00
C SER A 14 -12.88 -22.89 -33.96
N CYS A 15 -13.46 -21.73 -33.77
CA CYS A 15 -12.73 -20.53 -33.32
C CYS A 15 -12.30 -20.77 -31.86
N ALA A 16 -11.16 -21.40 -31.69
CA ALA A 16 -10.45 -21.36 -30.42
C ALA A 16 -9.99 -19.92 -30.19
N GLY A 17 -10.84 -19.11 -29.60
CA GLY A 17 -10.45 -17.83 -29.04
C GLY A 17 -9.35 -18.10 -28.03
N LYS A 18 -8.13 -17.67 -28.35
CA LYS A 18 -7.08 -17.52 -27.34
C LYS A 18 -7.62 -16.56 -26.30
N ALA A 19 -8.05 -17.09 -25.15
CA ALA A 19 -8.20 -16.28 -23.97
C ALA A 19 -6.84 -15.62 -23.75
N SER A 20 -6.73 -14.34 -24.02
CA SER A 20 -5.63 -13.54 -23.54
C SER A 20 -5.68 -13.64 -22.01
N ALA A 21 -4.79 -14.44 -21.44
CA ALA A 21 -4.50 -14.31 -20.04
C ALA A 21 -4.14 -12.83 -19.85
N SER A 22 -4.99 -12.07 -19.17
CA SER A 22 -4.61 -10.75 -18.69
C SER A 22 -3.38 -11.01 -17.86
N GLU A 23 -2.21 -10.60 -18.36
CA GLU A 23 -1.04 -10.47 -17.53
C GLU A 23 -1.47 -9.60 -16.36
N SER A 24 -1.70 -10.23 -15.20
CA SER A 24 -1.76 -9.51 -13.95
C SER A 24 -0.37 -8.89 -13.83
N SER A 25 -0.25 -7.64 -14.25
CA SER A 25 0.99 -6.90 -14.14
C SER A 25 1.30 -6.83 -12.66
N LYS A 26 2.18 -7.71 -12.18
CA LYS A 26 2.73 -7.63 -10.84
C LYS A 26 3.43 -6.29 -10.77
N TYR A 27 2.85 -5.35 -10.07
CA TYR A 27 3.45 -4.04 -9.90
C TYR A 27 4.63 -4.17 -8.95
N ILE A 28 5.82 -4.26 -9.51
CA ILE A 28 7.05 -4.09 -8.75
C ILE A 28 7.27 -2.59 -8.62
N GLY A 29 7.37 -2.10 -7.38
CA GLY A 29 7.62 -0.71 -7.06
C GLY A 29 8.91 -0.55 -6.26
N LEU A 30 9.39 0.69 -6.21
CA LEU A 30 10.50 1.11 -5.37
C LEU A 30 9.96 2.00 -4.27
N GLN A 31 10.24 1.62 -3.02
CA GLN A 31 9.92 2.44 -1.86
C GLN A 31 11.07 3.41 -1.60
N LEU A 32 10.77 4.72 -1.69
CA LEU A 32 11.79 5.77 -1.67
C LEU A 32 12.43 6.00 -0.29
N TYR A 33 11.84 5.48 0.79
CA TYR A 33 12.48 5.51 2.11
C TYR A 33 13.79 4.73 2.12
N SER A 34 13.89 3.68 1.32
CA SER A 34 15.12 2.90 1.15
C SER A 34 16.28 3.74 0.57
N LEU A 35 15.95 4.83 -0.10
CA LEU A 35 16.91 5.75 -0.72
C LEU A 35 16.99 7.11 0.00
N ARG A 36 16.45 7.23 1.22
CA ARG A 36 16.35 8.50 1.96
C ARG A 36 17.68 9.22 2.15
N ASP A 37 18.77 8.46 2.32
CA ASP A 37 20.10 9.04 2.49
C ASP A 37 20.60 9.65 1.17
N LEU A 38 20.40 8.94 0.04
CA LEU A 38 20.69 9.47 -1.29
C LEU A 38 19.81 10.69 -1.64
N VAL A 39 18.53 10.66 -1.26
CA VAL A 39 17.63 11.81 -1.45
C VAL A 39 18.15 13.03 -0.69
N LYS A 40 18.68 12.84 0.53
CA LYS A 40 19.26 13.89 1.33
C LYS A 40 20.57 14.44 0.74
N GLU A 41 21.39 13.60 0.18
CA GLU A 41 22.71 13.93 -0.37
C GLU A 41 22.63 14.53 -1.78
N GLU A 42 21.83 13.90 -2.67
CA GLU A 42 21.82 14.24 -4.10
C GLU A 42 20.53 14.95 -4.55
N GLY A 43 19.51 14.99 -3.70
CA GLY A 43 18.19 15.52 -4.01
C GLY A 43 17.28 14.51 -4.72
N ILE A 44 15.96 14.72 -4.58
CA ILE A 44 14.94 13.79 -5.07
C ILE A 44 14.99 13.63 -6.59
N GLN A 45 15.24 14.68 -7.36
CA GLN A 45 15.28 14.62 -8.82
C GLN A 45 16.33 13.61 -9.30
N LYS A 46 17.55 13.69 -8.78
CA LYS A 46 18.67 12.84 -9.16
C LYS A 46 18.39 11.36 -8.84
N VAL A 47 17.79 11.11 -7.68
CA VAL A 47 17.40 9.75 -7.25
C VAL A 47 16.33 9.17 -8.20
N LEU A 48 15.33 9.97 -8.57
CA LEU A 48 14.28 9.55 -9.51
C LEU A 48 14.85 9.27 -10.91
N GLU A 49 15.76 10.09 -11.42
CA GLU A 49 16.45 9.84 -12.69
C GLU A 49 17.22 8.51 -12.68
N THR A 50 17.86 8.21 -11.55
CA THR A 50 18.59 6.95 -11.37
C THR A 50 17.64 5.76 -11.31
N ALA A 51 16.56 5.85 -10.54
CA ALA A 51 15.54 4.82 -10.43
C ALA A 51 14.88 4.52 -11.79
N SER A 52 14.57 5.57 -12.57
CA SER A 52 14.02 5.43 -13.92
C SER A 52 14.97 4.70 -14.86
N LYS A 53 16.28 5.03 -14.84
CA LYS A 53 17.31 4.35 -15.62
C LYS A 53 17.48 2.88 -15.26
N MET A 54 17.22 2.52 -13.99
CA MET A 54 17.19 1.13 -13.51
C MET A 54 15.93 0.36 -13.95
N GLY A 55 14.95 1.06 -14.53
CA GLY A 55 13.73 0.45 -15.07
C GLY A 55 12.52 0.44 -14.14
N TYR A 56 12.60 1.05 -12.96
CA TYR A 56 11.45 1.18 -12.08
C TYR A 56 10.35 2.03 -12.73
N LYS A 57 9.09 1.61 -12.55
CA LYS A 57 7.91 2.28 -13.09
C LYS A 57 6.92 2.72 -12.03
N ASN A 58 6.96 2.09 -10.87
CA ASN A 58 6.07 2.39 -9.76
C ASN A 58 6.89 2.82 -8.56
N LEU A 59 6.42 3.82 -7.87
CA LEU A 59 7.07 4.36 -6.69
C LEU A 59 6.10 4.37 -5.52
N GLU A 60 6.65 4.19 -4.34
CA GLU A 60 6.02 4.53 -3.08
C GLU A 60 6.79 5.68 -2.46
N THR A 61 6.10 6.80 -2.21
CA THR A 61 6.70 7.98 -1.57
C THR A 61 6.79 7.76 -0.06
N ALA A 62 7.72 8.47 0.60
CA ALA A 62 7.89 8.41 2.06
C ALA A 62 8.24 9.78 2.66
N SER A 63 7.81 10.85 2.00
CA SER A 63 8.00 12.21 2.48
C SER A 63 6.78 13.05 2.15
N TYR A 64 6.09 13.48 3.20
CA TYR A 64 4.99 14.44 3.12
C TYR A 64 5.07 15.39 4.31
N ASP A 65 5.05 16.68 4.04
CA ASP A 65 5.02 17.73 5.05
C ASP A 65 4.29 18.97 4.53
N ASN A 66 3.31 19.45 5.29
CA ASN A 66 2.59 20.71 5.03
C ASN A 66 2.11 20.86 3.58
N GLY A 67 1.45 19.84 3.04
CA GLY A 67 0.92 19.83 1.66
C GLY A 67 1.97 19.59 0.58
N LYS A 68 3.23 19.32 0.93
CA LYS A 68 4.34 19.10 0.00
C LYS A 68 4.85 17.66 0.06
N ILE A 69 5.27 17.17 -1.09
CA ILE A 69 5.87 15.85 -1.27
C ILE A 69 7.32 16.06 -1.70
N TYR A 70 8.27 15.60 -0.89
CA TYR A 70 9.70 15.93 -1.06
C TYR A 70 9.98 17.42 -1.24
N GLY A 71 9.23 18.29 -0.53
CA GLY A 71 9.37 19.76 -0.58
C GLY A 71 8.72 20.43 -1.79
N LEU A 72 8.15 19.68 -2.74
CA LEU A 72 7.50 20.16 -3.95
C LEU A 72 5.96 20.14 -3.81
N ALA A 73 5.28 20.99 -4.57
CA ALA A 73 3.83 20.88 -4.71
C ALA A 73 3.45 19.52 -5.35
N PRO A 74 2.32 18.92 -4.99
CA PRO A 74 1.93 17.60 -5.51
C PRO A 74 1.91 17.50 -7.02
N ALA A 75 1.38 18.52 -7.72
CA ALA A 75 1.38 18.58 -9.18
C ALA A 75 2.79 18.65 -9.79
N GLU A 76 3.69 19.40 -9.16
CA GLU A 76 5.09 19.52 -9.58
C GLU A 76 5.82 18.19 -9.43
N PHE A 77 5.68 17.54 -8.27
CA PHE A 77 6.28 16.22 -8.03
C PHE A 77 5.71 15.16 -8.97
N LYS A 78 4.38 15.16 -9.19
CA LYS A 78 3.72 14.29 -10.16
C LYS A 78 4.29 14.46 -11.56
N LYS A 79 4.45 15.72 -12.00
CA LYS A 79 5.03 16.01 -13.32
C LYS A 79 6.46 15.48 -13.43
N MET A 80 7.30 15.72 -12.43
CA MET A 80 8.68 15.22 -12.39
C MET A 80 8.75 13.69 -12.53
N VAL A 81 7.91 12.96 -11.79
CA VAL A 81 7.83 11.50 -11.86
C VAL A 81 7.35 11.02 -13.22
N ASN A 82 6.30 11.66 -13.77
CA ASN A 82 5.71 11.28 -15.05
C ASN A 82 6.65 11.56 -16.23
N ASP A 83 7.40 12.65 -16.22
CA ASP A 83 8.40 12.99 -17.24
C ASP A 83 9.50 11.92 -17.34
N LEU A 84 9.76 11.20 -16.25
CA LEU A 84 10.69 10.07 -16.17
C LEU A 84 10.02 8.72 -16.51
N GLY A 85 8.77 8.72 -16.95
CA GLY A 85 8.03 7.51 -17.32
C GLY A 85 7.66 6.62 -16.15
N MET A 86 7.58 7.19 -14.94
CA MET A 86 7.18 6.51 -13.69
C MET A 86 5.85 7.05 -13.17
N LYS A 87 5.30 6.45 -12.12
CA LYS A 87 4.13 6.94 -11.39
C LYS A 87 4.25 6.61 -9.90
N CYS A 88 3.64 7.43 -9.06
CA CYS A 88 3.46 7.12 -7.65
C CYS A 88 2.21 6.25 -7.48
N THR A 89 2.37 5.05 -6.93
CA THR A 89 1.26 4.11 -6.70
C THR A 89 0.82 4.14 -5.24
N SER A 90 1.74 4.36 -4.33
CA SER A 90 1.55 4.35 -2.89
C SER A 90 2.33 5.48 -2.21
N ALA A 91 1.96 5.78 -0.98
CA ALA A 91 2.64 6.75 -0.14
C ALA A 91 2.64 6.29 1.32
N HIS A 92 3.83 6.28 1.94
CA HIS A 92 4.00 6.14 3.38
C HIS A 92 3.89 7.50 4.06
N LEU A 93 2.91 7.65 4.91
CA LEU A 93 2.69 8.84 5.74
C LEU A 93 1.78 8.49 6.92
N GLY A 94 1.76 9.32 7.93
CA GLY A 94 0.88 9.12 9.08
C GLY A 94 1.14 10.08 10.21
N GLN A 95 0.26 10.06 11.20
CA GLN A 95 0.33 10.86 12.41
C GLN A 95 0.17 9.97 13.65
N ALA A 96 0.82 10.37 14.74
CA ALA A 96 0.48 9.84 16.05
C ALA A 96 -0.90 10.36 16.44
N PHE A 97 -1.75 9.44 16.90
CA PHE A 97 -3.12 9.76 17.27
C PHE A 97 -3.28 9.74 18.79
N THR A 98 -3.97 10.74 19.32
CA THR A 98 -4.57 10.73 20.66
C THR A 98 -5.95 11.39 20.57
N LYS A 99 -6.85 11.09 21.52
CA LYS A 99 -8.20 11.68 21.54
C LYS A 99 -8.18 13.21 21.66
N GLU A 100 -7.20 13.74 22.40
CA GLU A 100 -7.04 15.19 22.59
C GLU A 100 -6.62 15.90 21.29
N LYS A 101 -5.96 15.19 20.38
CA LYS A 101 -5.48 15.71 19.10
C LYS A 101 -6.33 15.28 17.90
N GLU A 102 -7.45 14.63 18.12
CA GLU A 102 -8.28 14.07 17.06
C GLU A 102 -8.58 15.09 15.94
N ALA A 103 -9.07 16.27 16.31
CA ALA A 103 -9.42 17.30 15.32
C ALA A 103 -8.21 17.79 14.51
N GLU A 104 -7.05 17.95 15.14
CA GLU A 104 -5.79 18.32 14.49
C GLU A 104 -5.33 17.23 13.52
N VAL A 105 -5.31 15.97 13.98
CA VAL A 105 -4.89 14.82 13.18
C VAL A 105 -5.84 14.61 11.99
N MET A 106 -7.14 14.74 12.20
CA MET A 106 -8.11 14.61 11.10
C MET A 106 -7.98 15.72 10.07
N SER A 107 -7.73 16.96 10.49
CA SER A 107 -7.44 18.09 9.58
C SER A 107 -6.16 17.86 8.78
N TRP A 108 -5.12 17.30 9.41
CA TRP A 108 -3.89 16.92 8.72
C TRP A 108 -4.16 15.85 7.65
N TRP A 109 -5.00 14.84 7.97
CA TRP A 109 -5.39 13.81 7.00
C TRP A 109 -6.18 14.40 5.84
N ASP A 110 -7.05 15.37 6.06
CA ASP A 110 -7.78 16.03 4.95
C ASP A 110 -6.81 16.67 3.96
N GLN A 111 -5.81 17.42 4.44
CA GLN A 111 -4.78 18.03 3.61
C GLN A 111 -3.90 16.96 2.91
N ALA A 112 -3.56 15.90 3.63
CA ALA A 112 -2.76 14.81 3.09
C ALA A 112 -3.51 14.05 1.98
N ILE A 113 -4.80 13.81 2.16
CA ILE A 113 -5.67 13.17 1.16
C ILE A 113 -5.74 14.02 -0.10
N ASP A 114 -5.97 15.32 0.01
CA ASP A 114 -6.02 16.23 -1.13
C ASP A 114 -4.71 16.22 -1.92
N ALA A 115 -3.57 16.31 -1.23
CA ALA A 115 -2.24 16.30 -1.87
C ALA A 115 -1.96 14.97 -2.59
N HIS A 116 -2.33 13.84 -1.98
CA HIS A 116 -2.07 12.52 -2.56
C HIS A 116 -3.11 12.12 -3.63
N ASN A 117 -4.31 12.67 -3.58
CA ASN A 117 -5.28 12.57 -4.65
C ASN A 117 -4.80 13.35 -5.90
N GLU A 118 -4.24 14.55 -5.73
CA GLU A 118 -3.60 15.30 -6.82
C GLU A 118 -2.39 14.54 -7.39
N LEU A 119 -1.55 13.94 -6.53
CA LEU A 119 -0.43 13.08 -6.96
C LEU A 119 -0.94 11.87 -7.75
N GLY A 120 -2.10 11.33 -7.40
CA GLY A 120 -2.77 10.22 -8.08
C GLY A 120 -2.37 8.84 -7.53
N VAL A 121 -2.05 8.73 -6.24
CA VAL A 121 -1.77 7.45 -5.59
C VAL A 121 -3.03 6.60 -5.47
N LYS A 122 -2.84 5.29 -5.37
CA LYS A 122 -3.91 4.33 -5.08
C LYS A 122 -3.98 3.96 -3.61
N TYR A 123 -2.85 4.09 -2.92
CA TYR A 123 -2.69 3.65 -1.54
C TYR A 123 -2.04 4.76 -0.71
N MET A 124 -2.56 4.96 0.50
CA MET A 124 -1.92 5.74 1.56
C MET A 124 -1.73 4.80 2.74
N VAL A 125 -0.51 4.66 3.20
CA VAL A 125 -0.14 3.65 4.20
C VAL A 125 0.50 4.34 5.40
N GLN A 126 -0.05 4.12 6.59
CA GLN A 126 0.60 4.54 7.83
C GLN A 126 1.63 3.49 8.23
N PRO A 127 2.94 3.86 8.28
CA PRO A 127 4.01 2.88 8.47
C PRO A 127 4.33 2.58 9.93
N TRP A 128 3.60 3.12 10.89
CA TRP A 128 3.87 2.95 12.31
C TRP A 128 2.71 3.45 13.19
N MET A 129 2.71 3.02 14.44
CA MET A 129 1.95 3.60 15.54
C MET A 129 2.83 3.61 16.80
N PRO A 130 2.63 4.55 17.75
CA PRO A 130 3.38 4.54 18.98
C PRO A 130 2.95 3.35 19.85
N VAL A 131 3.91 2.49 20.18
CA VAL A 131 3.74 1.37 21.11
C VAL A 131 4.86 1.41 22.12
N THR A 132 4.49 1.45 23.39
CA THR A 132 5.41 1.43 24.53
C THR A 132 5.12 0.23 25.43
N ASP A 133 5.90 0.06 26.50
CA ASP A 133 5.63 -0.97 27.51
C ASP A 133 4.36 -0.69 28.35
N GLN A 134 3.81 0.51 28.23
CA GLN A 134 2.59 0.94 28.92
C GLN A 134 1.35 0.87 28.03
N THR A 135 1.52 0.51 26.75
CA THR A 135 0.40 0.39 25.81
C THR A 135 -0.54 -0.73 26.21
N THR A 136 -1.82 -0.45 26.23
CA THR A 136 -2.89 -1.38 26.63
C THR A 136 -3.67 -1.89 25.39
N LEU A 137 -4.55 -2.88 25.59
CA LEU A 137 -5.48 -3.30 24.53
C LEU A 137 -6.49 -2.20 24.16
N ASP A 138 -6.88 -1.36 25.13
CA ASP A 138 -7.74 -0.20 24.86
C ASP A 138 -7.06 0.84 23.98
N ASP A 139 -5.74 1.05 24.14
CA ASP A 139 -4.96 1.91 23.25
C ASP A 139 -4.89 1.33 21.83
N LEU A 140 -4.71 0.01 21.70
CA LEU A 140 -4.75 -0.64 20.39
C LEU A 140 -6.12 -0.53 19.74
N LYS A 141 -7.19 -0.68 20.51
CA LYS A 141 -8.57 -0.50 20.02
C LYS A 141 -8.80 0.93 19.54
N MET A 142 -8.31 1.92 20.28
CA MET A 142 -8.36 3.33 19.87
C MET A 142 -7.63 3.52 18.51
N TYR A 143 -6.47 2.88 18.31
CA TYR A 143 -5.78 2.93 17.02
C TYR A 143 -6.55 2.22 15.90
N CYS A 144 -7.20 1.10 16.17
CA CYS A 144 -8.06 0.45 15.17
C CYS A 144 -9.22 1.36 14.74
N ASP A 145 -9.86 2.04 15.69
CA ASP A 145 -10.96 2.97 15.39
C ASP A 145 -10.45 4.21 14.61
N TYR A 146 -9.28 4.72 14.98
CA TYR A 146 -8.60 5.77 14.21
C TYR A 146 -8.29 5.33 12.78
N PHE A 147 -7.71 4.16 12.56
CA PHE A 147 -7.40 3.64 11.23
C PHE A 147 -8.67 3.43 10.39
N ASN A 148 -9.75 2.93 11.00
CA ASN A 148 -11.05 2.81 10.34
C ASN A 148 -11.59 4.17 9.90
N THR A 149 -11.45 5.20 10.73
CA THR A 149 -11.87 6.57 10.42
C THR A 149 -11.07 7.15 9.26
N VAL A 150 -9.75 7.01 9.29
CA VAL A 150 -8.88 7.46 8.18
C VAL A 150 -9.21 6.71 6.90
N GLY A 151 -9.37 5.38 6.99
CA GLY A 151 -9.72 4.56 5.83
C GLY A 151 -11.07 4.93 5.21
N TYR A 152 -12.05 5.28 6.02
CA TYR A 152 -13.31 5.82 5.52
C TYR A 152 -13.11 7.16 4.77
N LYS A 153 -12.28 8.07 5.32
CA LYS A 153 -11.99 9.37 4.68
C LYS A 153 -11.24 9.21 3.35
N THR A 154 -10.21 8.38 3.31
CA THR A 154 -9.42 8.14 2.07
C THR A 154 -10.25 7.47 0.98
N ALA A 155 -11.19 6.58 1.35
CA ALA A 155 -12.08 5.92 0.42
C ALA A 155 -12.98 6.91 -0.35
N ALA A 156 -13.36 8.04 0.27
CA ALA A 156 -14.11 9.11 -0.40
C ALA A 156 -13.32 9.75 -1.56
N ALA A 157 -11.99 9.73 -1.48
CA ALA A 157 -11.08 10.16 -2.55
C ALA A 157 -10.67 9.00 -3.49
N SER A 158 -11.30 7.82 -3.37
CA SER A 158 -10.94 6.60 -4.12
C SER A 158 -9.51 6.10 -3.85
N ILE A 159 -8.97 6.40 -2.66
CA ILE A 159 -7.68 5.93 -2.18
C ILE A 159 -7.92 4.90 -1.08
N ALA A 160 -7.26 3.75 -1.16
CA ALA A 160 -7.32 2.76 -0.08
C ALA A 160 -6.29 3.12 1.00
N PHE A 161 -6.72 3.00 2.27
CA PHE A 161 -5.84 3.21 3.42
C PHE A 161 -5.28 1.88 3.90
N GLY A 162 -4.02 1.87 4.30
CA GLY A 162 -3.34 0.69 4.83
C GLY A 162 -2.48 0.98 6.04
N TYR A 163 -2.10 -0.12 6.71
CA TYR A 163 -1.10 -0.12 7.78
C TYR A 163 0.07 -1.02 7.40
N HIS A 164 1.29 -0.56 7.62
CA HIS A 164 2.53 -1.30 7.40
C HIS A 164 3.14 -1.71 8.74
N ASN A 165 3.54 -2.97 8.85
CA ASN A 165 4.10 -3.53 10.07
C ASN A 165 5.61 -3.43 10.16
N HIS A 166 6.09 -3.41 11.41
CA HIS A 166 7.45 -3.70 11.81
C HIS A 166 7.51 -4.95 12.70
N ALA A 167 8.62 -5.17 13.39
CA ALA A 167 8.76 -6.31 14.30
C ALA A 167 8.02 -6.12 15.64
N PHE A 168 7.78 -4.86 16.06
CA PHE A 168 7.20 -4.60 17.37
C PHE A 168 5.74 -5.04 17.48
N GLU A 169 5.00 -5.15 16.36
CA GLU A 169 3.63 -5.66 16.37
C GLU A 169 3.54 -7.16 16.66
N PHE A 170 4.66 -7.87 16.63
CA PHE A 170 4.76 -9.28 17.04
C PHE A 170 5.04 -9.46 18.51
N ARG A 171 5.08 -8.37 19.31
CA ARG A 171 5.03 -8.44 20.77
C ARG A 171 3.61 -8.70 21.25
N LYS A 172 3.51 -9.23 22.46
CA LYS A 172 2.21 -9.41 23.14
C LYS A 172 1.93 -8.26 24.09
N ILE A 173 0.68 -7.87 24.12
CA ILE A 173 0.08 -7.09 25.21
C ILE A 173 -0.94 -8.02 25.86
N GLU A 174 -0.76 -8.27 27.17
CA GLU A 174 -1.42 -9.38 27.85
C GLU A 174 -1.09 -10.71 27.12
N ASP A 175 -2.08 -11.43 26.60
CA ASP A 175 -1.86 -12.68 25.87
C ASP A 175 -2.06 -12.55 24.35
N GLN A 176 -2.28 -11.33 23.82
CA GLN A 176 -2.59 -11.09 22.41
C GLN A 176 -1.40 -10.48 21.66
N LEU A 177 -1.07 -11.04 20.50
CA LEU A 177 -0.13 -10.40 19.57
C LEU A 177 -0.76 -9.10 19.03
N ILE A 178 0.00 -8.02 19.05
CA ILE A 178 -0.47 -6.72 18.54
C ILE A 178 -0.92 -6.84 17.09
N TYR A 179 -0.14 -7.53 16.25
CA TYR A 179 -0.47 -7.69 14.83
C TYR A 179 -1.80 -8.40 14.61
N ASP A 180 -2.03 -9.51 15.32
CA ASP A 180 -3.30 -10.24 15.24
C ASP A 180 -4.47 -9.39 15.75
N PHE A 181 -4.25 -8.65 16.85
CA PHE A 181 -5.26 -7.72 17.37
C PHE A 181 -5.66 -6.68 16.33
N LEU A 182 -4.69 -6.06 15.63
CA LEU A 182 -4.97 -5.11 14.57
C LEU A 182 -5.77 -5.76 13.42
N LEU A 183 -5.32 -6.92 12.92
CA LEU A 183 -5.98 -7.67 11.86
C LEU A 183 -7.43 -8.03 12.19
N ASP A 184 -7.73 -8.32 13.46
CA ASP A 184 -9.07 -8.72 13.93
C ASP A 184 -9.99 -7.54 14.23
N ASN A 185 -9.45 -6.36 14.53
CA ASN A 185 -10.23 -5.21 15.03
C ASN A 185 -10.37 -4.06 14.02
N VAL A 186 -9.65 -4.06 12.91
CA VAL A 186 -9.89 -3.09 11.83
C VAL A 186 -10.93 -3.61 10.84
N SER A 187 -11.66 -2.71 10.21
CA SER A 187 -12.60 -3.06 9.14
C SER A 187 -11.84 -3.40 7.85
N PRO A 188 -11.97 -4.60 7.29
CA PRO A 188 -11.30 -4.97 6.03
C PRO A 188 -11.82 -4.17 4.83
N ASN A 189 -12.95 -3.48 4.96
CA ASN A 189 -13.46 -2.58 3.93
C ASN A 189 -12.74 -1.22 3.92
N HIS A 190 -12.13 -0.83 5.04
CA HIS A 190 -11.51 0.48 5.21
C HIS A 190 -10.00 0.42 5.33
N VAL A 191 -9.47 -0.67 5.89
CA VAL A 191 -8.03 -0.81 6.18
C VAL A 191 -7.51 -2.10 5.58
N PHE A 192 -6.47 -1.99 4.77
CA PHE A 192 -5.69 -3.14 4.34
C PHE A 192 -4.33 -3.16 5.07
N PHE A 193 -3.61 -4.26 4.95
CA PHE A 193 -2.24 -4.36 5.45
C PHE A 193 -1.26 -4.42 4.28
N GLU A 194 -0.21 -3.62 4.39
CA GLU A 194 0.99 -3.73 3.61
C GLU A 194 2.00 -4.50 4.45
N MET A 195 2.17 -5.79 4.14
CA MET A 195 3.06 -6.64 4.91
C MET A 195 4.51 -6.43 4.53
N ASP A 196 5.35 -6.05 5.50
CA ASP A 196 6.80 -6.16 5.35
C ASP A 196 7.23 -7.56 5.82
N VAL A 197 7.63 -8.40 4.86
CA VAL A 197 7.96 -9.81 5.15
C VAL A 197 9.20 -9.97 6.02
N TYR A 198 10.17 -9.07 5.89
CA TYR A 198 11.35 -9.05 6.75
C TYR A 198 10.97 -8.82 8.22
N TRP A 199 10.17 -7.78 8.47
CA TRP A 199 9.75 -7.44 9.83
C TRP A 199 8.83 -8.48 10.46
N VAL A 200 8.01 -9.20 9.66
CA VAL A 200 7.25 -10.35 10.18
C VAL A 200 8.19 -11.44 10.68
N GLN A 201 9.21 -11.80 9.91
CA GLN A 201 10.20 -12.82 10.30
C GLN A 201 11.02 -12.37 11.50
N GLU A 202 11.51 -11.14 11.52
CA GLU A 202 12.25 -10.55 12.62
C GLU A 202 11.42 -10.53 13.91
N GLY A 203 10.11 -10.32 13.81
CA GLY A 203 9.18 -10.43 14.94
C GLY A 203 8.83 -11.87 15.34
N GLY A 204 9.35 -12.88 14.64
CA GLY A 204 9.08 -14.30 14.90
C GLY A 204 7.79 -14.83 14.29
N GLY A 205 7.15 -14.08 13.38
CA GLY A 205 5.95 -14.50 12.63
C GLY A 205 6.29 -15.29 11.36
N ASP A 206 5.27 -15.86 10.74
CA ASP A 206 5.35 -16.52 9.44
C ASP A 206 4.54 -15.73 8.40
N PRO A 207 5.20 -14.99 7.48
CA PRO A 207 4.51 -14.18 6.48
C PRO A 207 3.67 -15.04 5.52
N VAL A 208 4.11 -16.26 5.22
CA VAL A 208 3.36 -17.16 4.33
C VAL A 208 2.07 -17.63 4.99
N ALA A 209 2.11 -17.92 6.30
CA ALA A 209 0.93 -18.29 7.05
C ALA A 209 -0.10 -17.14 7.09
N TYR A 210 0.33 -15.90 7.35
CA TYR A 210 -0.55 -14.72 7.31
C TYR A 210 -1.22 -14.54 5.94
N LEU A 211 -0.44 -14.57 4.86
CA LEU A 211 -0.96 -14.41 3.49
C LEU A 211 -1.94 -15.52 3.10
N LYS A 212 -1.71 -16.76 3.56
CA LYS A 212 -2.63 -17.88 3.29
C LYS A 212 -3.91 -17.81 4.10
N ASN A 213 -3.81 -17.43 5.38
CA ASN A 213 -4.96 -17.48 6.29
C ASN A 213 -5.87 -16.24 6.15
N ARG A 214 -5.31 -15.10 5.70
CA ARG A 214 -6.03 -13.80 5.61
C ARG A 214 -5.79 -13.09 4.26
N PRO A 215 -5.95 -13.77 3.10
CA PRO A 215 -5.52 -13.23 1.80
C PRO A 215 -6.23 -11.93 1.40
N SER A 216 -7.44 -11.68 1.89
CA SER A 216 -8.21 -10.48 1.56
C SER A 216 -7.77 -9.22 2.31
N GLN A 217 -6.99 -9.36 3.39
CA GLN A 217 -6.54 -8.22 4.19
C GLN A 217 -5.23 -7.60 3.66
N PHE A 218 -4.49 -8.31 2.80
CA PHE A 218 -3.20 -7.84 2.26
C PHE A 218 -3.35 -7.37 0.81
N LYS A 219 -2.95 -6.12 0.53
CA LYS A 219 -2.96 -5.56 -0.85
C LYS A 219 -1.57 -5.24 -1.39
N ALA A 220 -0.61 -5.10 -0.50
CA ALA A 220 0.78 -4.82 -0.84
C ALA A 220 1.73 -5.60 0.08
N VAL A 221 2.94 -5.82 -0.40
CA VAL A 221 4.02 -6.42 0.39
C VAL A 221 5.32 -5.68 0.14
N HIS A 222 6.08 -5.42 1.20
CA HIS A 222 7.47 -5.03 1.10
C HIS A 222 8.33 -6.29 1.11
N ILE A 223 9.05 -6.49 0.01
CA ILE A 223 10.10 -7.51 -0.08
C ILE A 223 11.40 -6.82 0.30
N LYS A 224 11.89 -7.14 1.46
CA LYS A 224 13.10 -6.60 2.03
C LYS A 224 14.04 -7.75 2.37
N ASP A 225 15.32 -7.58 2.06
CA ASP A 225 16.35 -8.59 2.32
C ASP A 225 16.89 -8.46 3.75
N GLU A 226 17.26 -9.59 4.32
CA GLU A 226 17.99 -9.68 5.58
C GLU A 226 19.49 -9.61 5.26
N LYS A 227 20.24 -8.81 6.03
CA LYS A 227 21.69 -8.69 5.91
C LYS A 227 22.40 -9.64 6.86
#